data_56ec2ee12e708f08ce6ee69deb48e734
#
_entry.id   56ec2ee12e708f08ce6ee69deb48e734
#
_cell.length_a   1.000
_cell.length_b   1.000
_cell.length_c   1.000
_cell.angle_alpha   90.00
_cell.angle_beta   90.00
_cell.angle_gamma   90.00
#
_symmetry.space_group_name_H-M   'P 1'
#
loop_
_entity.id
_entity.type
_entity.pdbx_description
1 polymer ?
#
loop_
_entity_poly.entity_id
_entity_poly.type
_entity_poly.pdbx_seq_one_letter_code
_entity_poly.pdbx_strand_id
1 'polypeptide(L)'
;MAKKVAKMVKLQVQAGKATPAPPVGPALGQAGVNIMAFVKEFNERTAKQVGLVIPVEITVFEDRSFTFITKTPPAAVLLKKAAGIEKASGEPNKNKVAKLPRAKAQEIAESKMQDLNAASVEAATRMIEGTARSMGIVITD
;
A
#
# COMPACT_ATOMS: atom_id res chain seq x y z
N MET A 1 -1.33 -28.94 12.71
CA MET A 1 -0.74 -29.25 11.39
C MET A 1 -0.73 -27.99 10.53
N ALA A 2 0.34 -27.81 9.78
CA ALA A 2 0.41 -26.71 8.83
C ALA A 2 -0.55 -26.96 7.66
N LYS A 3 -1.42 -26.01 7.37
CA LYS A 3 -2.33 -26.08 6.22
C LYS A 3 -1.56 -25.81 4.93
N LYS A 4 -1.91 -26.52 3.88
CA LYS A 4 -1.30 -26.26 2.57
C LYS A 4 -1.89 -25.01 1.95
N VAL A 5 -1.03 -24.15 1.42
CA VAL A 5 -1.43 -22.95 0.70
C VAL A 5 -1.94 -23.36 -0.67
N ALA A 6 -3.20 -23.05 -0.95
CA ALA A 6 -3.80 -23.29 -2.27
C ALA A 6 -3.50 -22.13 -3.22
N LYS A 7 -3.56 -20.88 -2.72
CA LYS A 7 -3.38 -19.70 -3.55
C LYS A 7 -2.96 -18.50 -2.70
N MET A 8 -2.17 -17.61 -3.27
CA MET A 8 -1.87 -16.31 -2.66
C MET A 8 -2.44 -15.21 -3.55
N VAL A 9 -3.11 -14.24 -2.94
CA VAL A 9 -3.70 -13.09 -3.63
C VAL A 9 -3.14 -11.82 -3.02
N LYS A 10 -2.68 -10.90 -3.87
CA LYS A 10 -2.20 -9.59 -3.46
C LYS A 10 -3.13 -8.53 -4.00
N LEU A 11 -3.64 -7.68 -3.11
CA LEU A 11 -4.59 -6.62 -3.45
C LEU A 11 -4.19 -5.31 -2.81
N GLN A 12 -4.65 -4.22 -3.39
CA GLN A 12 -4.58 -2.90 -2.78
C GLN A 12 -6.02 -2.45 -2.54
N VAL A 13 -6.35 -2.20 -1.28
CA VAL A 13 -7.71 -1.85 -0.86
C VAL A 13 -7.67 -0.59 0.00
N GLN A 14 -8.65 0.29 -0.19
CA GLN A 14 -8.76 1.48 0.65
C GLN A 14 -9.10 1.08 2.09
N ALA A 15 -8.34 1.61 3.03
CA ALA A 15 -8.52 1.31 4.45
C ALA A 15 -9.92 1.72 4.93
N GLY A 16 -10.57 0.81 5.63
CA GLY A 16 -11.91 1.02 6.17
C GLY A 16 -13.04 1.06 5.14
N LYS A 17 -12.71 0.89 3.85
CA LYS A 17 -13.67 0.98 2.74
C LYS A 17 -13.65 -0.24 1.82
N ALA A 18 -13.20 -1.39 2.31
CA ALA A 18 -13.26 -2.61 1.52
C ALA A 18 -14.72 -2.98 1.23
N THR A 19 -15.01 -3.35 0.00
CA THR A 19 -16.35 -3.74 -0.44
C THR A 19 -16.26 -5.00 -1.30
N PRO A 20 -17.35 -5.77 -1.46
CA PRO A 20 -17.36 -6.91 -2.36
C PRO A 20 -17.23 -6.54 -3.85
N ALA A 21 -17.26 -5.25 -4.16
CA ALA A 21 -17.10 -4.76 -5.53
C ALA A 21 -15.65 -4.96 -6.02
N PRO A 22 -15.42 -4.94 -7.35
CA PRO A 22 -14.05 -4.99 -7.86
C PRO A 22 -13.14 -3.92 -7.23
N PRO A 23 -11.84 -4.23 -7.00
CA PRO A 23 -11.13 -5.46 -7.38
C PRO A 23 -11.21 -6.61 -6.37
N VAL A 24 -11.83 -6.40 -5.21
CA VAL A 24 -11.82 -7.37 -4.10
C VAL A 24 -12.68 -8.61 -4.42
N GLY A 25 -13.92 -8.38 -4.85
CA GLY A 25 -14.88 -9.46 -5.12
C GLY A 25 -14.37 -10.51 -6.10
N PRO A 26 -14.01 -10.12 -7.33
CA PRO A 26 -13.56 -11.08 -8.33
C PRO A 26 -12.30 -11.84 -7.91
N ALA A 27 -11.32 -11.16 -7.29
CA ALA A 27 -10.08 -11.78 -6.85
C ALA A 27 -10.31 -12.85 -5.78
N LEU A 28 -11.12 -12.54 -4.77
CA LEU A 28 -11.43 -13.46 -3.68
C LEU A 28 -12.42 -14.54 -4.11
N GLY A 29 -13.35 -14.20 -4.98
CA GLY A 29 -14.30 -15.16 -5.54
C GLY A 29 -13.59 -16.28 -6.30
N GLN A 30 -12.63 -15.95 -7.13
CA GLN A 30 -11.81 -16.93 -7.84
C GLN A 30 -10.97 -17.79 -6.90
N ALA A 31 -10.57 -17.24 -5.78
CA ALA A 31 -9.81 -17.98 -4.77
C ALA A 31 -10.68 -18.85 -3.87
N GLY A 32 -12.01 -18.70 -3.93
CA GLY A 32 -12.94 -19.46 -3.10
C GLY A 32 -13.04 -18.97 -1.65
N VAL A 33 -12.68 -17.73 -1.39
CA VAL A 33 -12.67 -17.13 -0.05
C VAL A 33 -14.02 -16.45 0.22
N ASN A 34 -14.44 -16.46 1.50
CA ASN A 34 -15.60 -15.71 1.93
C ASN A 34 -15.31 -14.22 1.92
N ILE A 35 -15.82 -13.52 0.90
CA ILE A 35 -15.57 -12.10 0.65
C ILE A 35 -16.05 -11.24 1.82
N MET A 36 -17.24 -11.51 2.36
CA MET A 36 -17.82 -10.71 3.43
C MET A 36 -17.01 -10.82 4.73
N ALA A 37 -16.51 -12.01 5.05
CA ALA A 37 -15.66 -12.21 6.22
C ALA A 37 -14.36 -11.41 6.10
N PHE A 38 -13.73 -11.44 4.93
CA PHE A 38 -12.53 -10.65 4.65
C PHE A 38 -12.80 -9.15 4.77
N VAL A 39 -13.85 -8.66 4.12
CA VAL A 39 -14.22 -7.24 4.14
C VAL A 39 -14.42 -6.73 5.55
N LYS A 40 -15.16 -7.46 6.36
CA LYS A 40 -15.42 -7.09 7.75
C LYS A 40 -14.13 -7.01 8.57
N GLU A 41 -13.32 -8.05 8.51
CA GLU A 41 -12.07 -8.13 9.27
C GLU A 41 -11.07 -7.07 8.83
N PHE A 42 -10.94 -6.87 7.52
CA PHE A 42 -10.06 -5.84 6.96
C PHE A 42 -10.48 -4.44 7.42
N ASN A 43 -11.77 -4.13 7.32
CA ASN A 43 -12.29 -2.83 7.74
C ASN A 43 -12.06 -2.57 9.23
N GLU A 44 -12.24 -3.59 10.07
CA GLU A 44 -11.95 -3.48 11.51
C GLU A 44 -10.47 -3.19 11.78
N ARG A 45 -9.56 -3.91 11.11
CA ARG A 45 -8.11 -3.72 11.29
C ARG A 45 -7.59 -2.39 10.75
N THR A 46 -8.21 -1.86 9.71
CA THR A 46 -7.76 -0.64 9.04
C THR A 46 -8.59 0.60 9.38
N ALA A 47 -9.52 0.50 10.32
CA ALA A 47 -10.39 1.61 10.70
C ALA A 47 -9.63 2.87 11.12
N LYS A 48 -8.46 2.71 11.72
CA LYS A 48 -7.61 3.83 12.15
C LYS A 48 -6.82 4.47 11.01
N GLN A 49 -6.80 3.84 9.84
CA GLN A 49 -6.01 4.27 8.69
C GLN A 49 -6.88 4.68 7.50
N VAL A 50 -8.13 5.06 7.78
CA VAL A 50 -9.09 5.47 6.74
C VAL A 50 -8.50 6.58 5.88
N GLY A 51 -8.69 6.46 4.57
CA GLY A 51 -8.17 7.41 3.59
C GLY A 51 -6.85 7.02 2.96
N LEU A 52 -6.24 5.92 3.41
CA LEU A 52 -5.02 5.37 2.82
C LEU A 52 -5.33 4.09 2.04
N VAL A 53 -4.56 3.85 0.99
CA VAL A 53 -4.60 2.56 0.29
C VAL A 53 -3.65 1.62 0.99
N ILE A 54 -4.14 0.47 1.41
CA ILE A 54 -3.36 -0.54 2.14
C ILE A 54 -3.14 -1.75 1.24
N PRO A 55 -1.89 -2.16 0.98
CA PRO A 55 -1.62 -3.42 0.32
C PRO A 55 -1.95 -4.57 1.26
N VAL A 56 -2.66 -5.56 0.75
CA VAL A 56 -3.05 -6.76 1.50
C VAL A 56 -2.53 -7.98 0.77
N GLU A 57 -1.88 -8.86 1.51
CA GLU A 57 -1.45 -10.15 1.00
C GLU A 57 -2.28 -11.24 1.68
N ILE A 58 -3.12 -11.90 0.90
CA ILE A 58 -4.07 -12.90 1.39
C ILE A 58 -3.55 -14.29 1.02
N THR A 59 -3.39 -15.14 2.02
CA THR A 59 -3.02 -16.55 1.82
C THR A 59 -4.26 -17.40 1.97
N VAL A 60 -4.64 -18.11 0.91
CA VAL A 60 -5.81 -19.02 0.89
C VAL A 60 -5.31 -20.45 1.02
N PHE A 61 -5.92 -21.20 1.94
CA PHE A 61 -5.58 -22.60 2.18
C PHE A 61 -6.53 -23.53 1.43
N GLU A 62 -6.17 -24.81 1.30
CA GLU A 62 -6.97 -25.81 0.59
C GLU A 62 -8.34 -26.05 1.23
N ASP A 63 -8.48 -25.82 2.53
CA ASP A 63 -9.73 -25.96 3.27
C ASP A 63 -10.65 -24.72 3.15
N ARG A 64 -10.33 -23.79 2.25
CA ARG A 64 -11.02 -22.51 2.02
C ARG A 64 -10.89 -21.51 3.17
N SER A 65 -10.08 -21.79 4.16
CA SER A 65 -9.71 -20.79 5.15
C SER A 65 -8.70 -19.82 4.56
N PHE A 66 -8.57 -18.65 5.15
CA PHE A 66 -7.63 -17.64 4.68
C PHE A 66 -6.99 -16.91 5.86
N THR A 67 -5.80 -16.40 5.62
CA THR A 67 -5.16 -15.42 6.49
C THR A 67 -4.72 -14.25 5.63
N PHE A 68 -4.65 -13.06 6.21
CA PHE A 68 -4.15 -11.92 5.47
C PHE A 68 -3.23 -11.07 6.33
N ILE A 69 -2.30 -10.42 5.66
CA ILE A 69 -1.33 -9.50 6.26
C ILE A 69 -1.52 -8.15 5.59
N THR A 70 -1.69 -7.10 6.40
CA THR A 70 -1.71 -5.73 5.90
C THR A 70 -0.29 -5.18 5.97
N LYS A 71 0.13 -4.52 4.91
CA LYS A 71 1.44 -3.86 4.83
C LYS A 71 1.26 -2.34 4.97
N THR A 72 2.36 -1.63 5.10
CA THR A 72 2.32 -0.16 5.10
C THR A 72 1.80 0.35 3.75
N PRO A 73 1.15 1.53 3.71
CA PRO A 73 0.67 2.09 2.45
C PRO A 73 1.79 2.23 1.42
N PRO A 74 1.48 2.12 0.10
CA PRO A 74 2.50 2.32 -0.92
C PRO A 74 3.17 3.70 -0.79
N ALA A 75 4.46 3.76 -1.08
CA ALA A 75 5.22 5.02 -1.02
C ALA A 75 4.57 6.12 -1.86
N ALA A 76 4.04 5.76 -3.04
CA ALA A 76 3.36 6.71 -3.91
C ALA A 76 2.15 7.37 -3.23
N VAL A 77 1.35 6.59 -2.50
CA VAL A 77 0.18 7.12 -1.78
C VAL A 77 0.60 8.08 -0.67
N LEU A 78 1.63 7.70 0.10
CA LEU A 78 2.15 8.53 1.18
C LEU A 78 2.74 9.83 0.65
N LEU A 79 3.47 9.77 -0.46
CA LEU A 79 4.05 10.94 -1.11
C LEU A 79 2.98 11.89 -1.64
N LYS A 80 1.93 11.37 -2.27
CA LYS A 80 0.81 12.19 -2.75
C LYS A 80 0.12 12.90 -1.58
N LYS A 81 -0.11 12.21 -0.50
CA LYS A 81 -0.73 12.79 0.70
C LYS A 81 0.15 13.86 1.32
N ALA A 82 1.45 13.59 1.47
CA ALA A 82 2.40 14.56 2.04
C ALA A 82 2.57 15.79 1.16
N ALA A 83 2.54 15.63 -0.16
CA ALA A 83 2.64 16.73 -1.13
C ALA A 83 1.30 17.46 -1.34
N GLY A 84 0.20 16.93 -0.85
CA GLY A 84 -1.13 17.53 -0.99
C GLY A 84 -1.73 17.43 -2.39
N ILE A 85 -1.32 16.42 -3.17
CA ILE A 85 -1.81 16.20 -4.53
C ILE A 85 -2.63 14.91 -4.62
N GLU A 86 -3.62 14.89 -5.49
CA GLU A 86 -4.45 13.71 -5.73
C GLU A 86 -3.86 12.80 -6.80
N LYS A 87 -3.20 13.38 -7.79
CA LYS A 87 -2.67 12.65 -8.93
C LYS A 87 -1.22 13.05 -9.23
N ALA A 88 -0.38 12.06 -9.44
CA ALA A 88 0.99 12.25 -9.84
C ALA A 88 1.08 12.66 -11.33
N SER A 89 2.24 13.17 -11.74
CA SER A 89 2.49 13.58 -13.14
C SER A 89 2.51 12.36 -14.08
N GLY A 90 1.88 12.49 -15.21
CA GLY A 90 2.02 11.54 -16.32
C GLY A 90 3.34 11.68 -17.08
N GLU A 91 3.99 12.82 -16.96
CA GLU A 91 5.29 13.13 -17.59
C GLU A 91 6.26 13.69 -16.56
N PRO A 92 6.73 12.86 -15.60
CA PRO A 92 7.48 13.35 -14.43
C PRO A 92 8.82 14.00 -14.77
N ASN A 93 9.39 13.66 -15.90
CA ASN A 93 10.65 14.26 -16.35
C ASN A 93 10.49 15.68 -16.92
N LYS A 94 9.27 16.02 -17.35
CA LYS A 94 8.94 17.32 -17.94
C LYS A 94 8.04 18.17 -17.04
N ASN A 95 6.99 17.57 -16.49
CA ASN A 95 5.99 18.25 -15.67
C ASN A 95 6.15 17.89 -14.20
N LYS A 96 6.64 18.82 -13.40
CA LYS A 96 6.72 18.68 -11.95
C LYS A 96 5.44 19.21 -11.34
N VAL A 97 4.76 18.38 -10.54
CA VAL A 97 3.43 18.70 -10.01
C VAL A 97 3.45 19.19 -8.57
N ALA A 98 4.53 18.91 -7.82
CA ALA A 98 4.64 19.30 -6.43
C ALA A 98 6.09 19.38 -5.97
N LYS A 99 6.28 20.01 -4.83
CA LYS A 99 7.58 20.04 -4.13
C LYS A 99 7.37 19.45 -2.74
N LEU A 100 8.34 18.68 -2.27
CA LEU A 100 8.29 18.04 -0.97
C LEU A 100 9.62 18.24 -0.23
N PRO A 101 9.60 18.73 1.02
CA PRO A 101 10.82 18.83 1.81
C PRO A 101 11.41 17.44 2.08
N ARG A 102 12.73 17.37 2.09
CA ARG A 102 13.47 16.13 2.35
C ARG A 102 13.09 15.52 3.71
N ALA A 103 12.81 16.37 4.69
CA ALA A 103 12.35 15.93 6.02
C ALA A 103 11.09 15.07 5.95
N LYS A 104 10.15 15.43 5.08
CA LYS A 104 8.92 14.66 4.86
C LYS A 104 9.21 13.31 4.20
N ALA A 105 10.12 13.28 3.23
CA ALA A 105 10.57 12.04 2.61
C ALA A 105 11.22 11.12 3.64
N GLN A 106 12.00 11.68 4.55
CA GLN A 106 12.62 10.93 5.64
C GLN A 106 11.58 10.34 6.61
N GLU A 107 10.56 11.10 6.98
CA GLU A 107 9.46 10.60 7.83
C GLU A 107 8.75 9.41 7.17
N ILE A 108 8.47 9.50 5.87
CA ILE A 108 7.87 8.41 5.10
C ILE A 108 8.80 7.19 5.10
N ALA A 109 10.08 7.39 4.87
CA ALA A 109 11.08 6.32 4.87
C ALA A 109 11.13 5.61 6.23
N GLU A 110 11.14 6.36 7.33
CA GLU A 110 11.13 5.80 8.68
C GLU A 110 9.88 4.94 8.94
N SER A 111 8.72 5.42 8.52
CA SER A 111 7.47 4.67 8.70
C SER A 111 7.41 3.38 7.89
N LYS A 112 8.17 3.30 6.80
CA LYS A 112 8.22 2.12 5.92
C LYS A 112 9.43 1.22 6.13
N MET A 113 10.31 1.52 7.08
CA MET A 113 11.55 0.74 7.29
C MET A 113 11.29 -0.75 7.46
N GLN A 114 10.18 -1.12 8.10
CA GLN A 114 9.81 -2.52 8.31
C GLN A 114 9.55 -3.27 7.00
N ASP A 115 9.14 -2.58 5.93
CA ASP A 115 8.82 -3.16 4.63
C ASP A 115 9.92 -2.94 3.58
N LEU A 116 10.89 -2.08 3.88
CA LEU A 116 11.96 -1.74 2.95
C LEU A 116 13.21 -2.57 3.19
N ASN A 117 13.87 -2.95 2.11
CA ASN A 117 15.17 -3.60 2.15
C ASN A 117 16.28 -2.53 2.13
N ALA A 118 16.30 -1.71 3.18
CA ALA A 118 17.26 -0.62 3.32
C ALA A 118 18.13 -0.86 4.55
N ALA A 119 19.43 -0.60 4.42
CA ALA A 119 20.39 -0.78 5.50
C ALA A 119 20.34 0.36 6.53
N SER A 120 19.83 1.53 6.14
CA SER A 120 19.76 2.71 6.99
C SER A 120 18.58 3.59 6.60
N VAL A 121 18.23 4.55 7.47
CA VAL A 121 17.18 5.55 7.18
C VAL A 121 17.57 6.40 5.97
N GLU A 122 18.85 6.74 5.81
CA GLU A 122 19.33 7.48 4.64
C GLU A 122 19.08 6.71 3.34
N ALA A 123 19.41 5.43 3.31
CA ALA A 123 19.17 4.59 2.14
C ALA A 123 17.67 4.50 1.83
N ALA A 124 16.84 4.33 2.86
CA ALA A 124 15.39 4.32 2.72
C ALA A 124 14.86 5.65 2.18
N THR A 125 15.40 6.77 2.67
CA THR A 125 15.03 8.12 2.19
C THR A 125 15.34 8.27 0.70
N ARG A 126 16.48 7.78 0.24
CA ARG A 126 16.84 7.81 -1.18
C ARG A 126 15.88 7.01 -2.04
N MET A 127 15.40 5.87 -1.55
CA MET A 127 14.38 5.06 -2.24
C MET A 127 13.07 5.85 -2.39
N ILE A 128 12.65 6.53 -1.34
CA ILE A 128 11.45 7.37 -1.35
C ILE A 128 11.64 8.57 -2.29
N GLU A 129 12.80 9.21 -2.27
CA GLU A 129 13.13 10.31 -3.17
C GLU A 129 13.06 9.88 -4.65
N GLY A 130 13.56 8.68 -4.95
CA GLY A 130 13.47 8.10 -6.30
C GLY A 130 12.03 7.89 -6.74
N THR A 131 11.19 7.38 -5.86
CA THR A 131 9.75 7.22 -6.12
C THR A 131 9.08 8.58 -6.36
N ALA A 132 9.40 9.58 -5.52
CA ALA A 132 8.89 10.94 -5.68
C ALA A 132 9.27 11.52 -7.05
N ARG A 133 10.51 11.34 -7.44
CA ARG A 133 11.00 11.80 -8.75
C ARG A 133 10.21 11.16 -9.89
N SER A 134 9.90 9.87 -9.78
CA SER A 134 9.09 9.16 -10.78
C SER A 134 7.64 9.65 -10.85
N MET A 135 7.19 10.36 -9.83
CA MET A 135 5.84 10.94 -9.74
C MET A 135 5.78 12.41 -10.13
N GLY A 136 6.92 13.03 -10.46
CA GLY A 136 7.00 14.45 -10.74
C GLY A 136 7.01 15.32 -9.48
N ILE A 137 7.41 14.78 -8.34
CA ILE A 137 7.57 15.51 -7.09
C ILE A 137 9.04 15.87 -6.92
N VAL A 138 9.33 17.16 -6.73
CA VAL A 138 10.69 17.65 -6.51
C VAL A 138 11.00 17.63 -5.03
N ILE A 139 12.12 17.01 -4.67
CA ILE A 139 12.58 17.00 -3.28
C ILE A 139 13.41 18.26 -3.04
N THR A 140 13.04 19.02 -2.02
CA THR A 140 13.75 20.23 -1.59
C THR A 140 14.49 20.00 -0.29
N ASP A 141 15.57 20.69 -0.10
CA ASP A 141 16.35 20.60 1.15
C ASP A 141 15.65 21.30 2.33
#